data_c6829d50e2700c34201e04848f2ad5f5
#
_entry.id   c6829d50e2700c34201e04848f2ad5f5
#
_cell.length_a   1.000
_cell.length_b   1.000
_cell.length_c   1.000
_cell.angle_alpha   90.00
_cell.angle_beta   90.00
_cell.angle_gamma   90.00
#
_symmetry.space_group_name_H-M   'P 1'
#
loop_
_entity.id
_entity.type
_entity.pdbx_description
1 polymer ?
#
loop_
_entity_poly.entity_id
_entity_poly.type
_entity_poly.pdbx_seq_one_letter_code
_entity_poly.pdbx_strand_id
1 'polypeptide(L)'
;GREAAKSLEQMNVAYRIIETDEVKASKVKNSIIGDASNKAILERAGINQAPAVLITSHDDESNIYLTIYCRKLRPDAQIITRAFLHRNVEPLHRAGADFVMSQDHMGANTIFNLLNRAEILMITEGLDIFSQKTPKSLIGEKLRDSKIREKTGCSIVAIKGNGTTWSCQAFLLNGMT
;
A
#
# COMPACT_ATOMS: atom_id res chain seq x y z
N GLY A 1 9.38 -5.72 8.49
CA GLY A 1 9.44 -4.62 9.45
C GLY A 1 10.73 -3.83 9.36
N ARG A 2 11.90 -4.44 9.59
CA ARG A 2 13.19 -3.71 9.66
C ARG A 2 13.55 -2.95 8.37
N GLU A 3 13.38 -3.54 7.22
CA GLU A 3 13.71 -2.85 5.96
C GLU A 3 12.75 -1.68 5.69
N ALA A 4 11.46 -1.84 6.03
CA ALA A 4 10.52 -0.73 5.96
C ALA A 4 10.94 0.42 6.91
N ALA A 5 11.39 0.12 8.12
CA ALA A 5 11.89 1.12 9.06
C ALA A 5 13.08 1.90 8.51
N LYS A 6 14.06 1.21 7.92
CA LYS A 6 15.23 1.85 7.28
C LYS A 6 14.79 2.79 6.14
N SER A 7 13.85 2.35 5.30
CA SER A 7 13.34 3.19 4.23
C SER A 7 12.62 4.43 4.76
N LEU A 8 11.79 4.27 5.80
CA LEU A 8 11.11 5.41 6.44
C LEU A 8 12.10 6.39 7.07
N GLU A 9 13.16 5.87 7.72
CA GLU A 9 14.23 6.70 8.28
C GLU A 9 14.97 7.50 7.21
N GLN A 10 15.30 6.87 6.07
CA GLN A 10 15.93 7.53 4.93
C GLN A 10 15.04 8.62 4.31
N MET A 11 13.73 8.42 4.36
CA MET A 11 12.73 9.39 3.87
C MET A 11 12.36 10.46 4.90
N ASN A 12 12.98 10.45 6.11
CA ASN A 12 12.64 11.32 7.24
C ASN A 12 11.16 11.23 7.66
N VAL A 13 10.55 10.05 7.52
CA VAL A 13 9.19 9.79 7.95
C VAL A 13 9.21 9.27 9.39
N ALA A 14 8.47 9.90 10.28
CA ALA A 14 8.36 9.46 11.67
C ALA A 14 7.63 8.10 11.74
N TYR A 15 8.19 7.18 12.50
CA TYR A 15 7.62 5.84 12.70
C TYR A 15 7.87 5.32 14.12
N ARG A 16 7.10 4.33 14.51
CA ARG A 16 7.32 3.48 15.69
C ARG A 16 7.12 2.02 15.30
N ILE A 17 7.88 1.13 15.94
CA ILE A 17 7.79 -0.31 15.72
C ILE A 17 7.38 -0.99 17.01
N ILE A 18 6.44 -1.91 16.92
CA ILE A 18 6.13 -2.85 17.99
C ILE A 18 6.80 -4.18 17.65
N GLU A 19 7.61 -4.68 18.56
CA GLU A 19 8.34 -5.94 18.40
C GLU A 19 8.28 -6.71 19.73
N THR A 20 7.96 -7.99 19.65
CA THR A 20 7.88 -8.87 20.83
C THR A 20 9.25 -9.35 21.29
N ASP A 21 10.19 -9.49 20.36
CA ASP A 21 11.54 -9.96 20.62
C ASP A 21 12.44 -8.78 21.02
N GLU A 22 12.92 -8.80 22.28
CA GLU A 22 13.77 -7.74 22.86
C GLU A 22 15.08 -7.57 22.07
N VAL A 23 15.69 -8.68 21.61
CA VAL A 23 16.94 -8.64 20.85
C VAL A 23 16.75 -8.00 19.49
N LYS A 24 15.59 -8.22 18.85
CA LYS A 24 15.25 -7.56 17.61
C LYS A 24 14.88 -6.10 17.81
N ALA A 25 14.16 -5.82 18.88
CA ALA A 25 13.76 -4.46 19.26
C ALA A 25 14.97 -3.56 19.54
N SER A 26 15.97 -4.07 20.24
CA SER A 26 17.19 -3.30 20.57
C SER A 26 18.02 -2.85 19.35
N LYS A 27 17.83 -3.50 18.19
CA LYS A 27 18.52 -3.20 16.94
C LYS A 27 17.82 -2.16 16.06
N VAL A 28 16.66 -1.67 16.49
CA VAL A 28 15.85 -0.74 15.72
C VAL A 28 15.47 0.45 16.57
N LYS A 29 15.73 1.64 16.03
CA LYS A 29 15.30 2.88 16.70
C LYS A 29 13.75 2.92 16.78
N ASN A 30 13.24 3.68 17.75
CA ASN A 30 11.80 3.90 17.92
C ASN A 30 10.99 2.60 18.12
N SER A 31 11.63 1.56 18.66
CA SER A 31 10.96 0.30 18.98
C SER A 31 10.27 0.34 20.35
N ILE A 32 9.13 -0.33 20.42
CA ILE A 32 8.36 -0.58 21.64
C ILE A 32 8.30 -2.10 21.81
N ILE A 33 8.82 -2.59 22.90
CA ILE A 33 8.75 -4.02 23.24
C ILE A 33 7.33 -4.32 23.71
N GLY A 34 6.70 -5.29 23.09
CA GLY A 34 5.36 -5.76 23.45
C GLY A 34 4.63 -6.45 22.33
N ASP A 35 3.45 -6.94 22.65
CA ASP A 35 2.56 -7.61 21.73
C ASP A 35 1.55 -6.60 21.13
N ALA A 36 1.49 -6.51 19.83
CA ALA A 36 0.56 -5.64 19.10
C ALA A 36 -0.93 -6.05 19.28
N SER A 37 -1.21 -7.24 19.79
CA SER A 37 -2.57 -7.65 20.16
C SER A 37 -3.06 -6.91 21.43
N ASN A 38 -2.14 -6.31 22.19
CA ASN A 38 -2.47 -5.55 23.39
C ASN A 38 -2.74 -4.08 23.04
N LYS A 39 -3.96 -3.62 23.37
CA LYS A 39 -4.40 -2.24 23.13
C LYS A 39 -3.45 -1.20 23.73
N ALA A 40 -2.99 -1.41 24.96
CA ALA A 40 -2.10 -0.46 25.63
C ALA A 40 -0.75 -0.30 24.91
N ILE A 41 -0.25 -1.37 24.28
CA ILE A 41 0.96 -1.34 23.44
C ILE A 41 0.73 -0.55 22.16
N LEU A 42 -0.40 -0.77 21.49
CA LEU A 42 -0.79 -0.01 20.32
C LEU A 42 -0.97 1.49 20.64
N GLU A 43 -1.59 1.81 21.75
CA GLU A 43 -1.76 3.20 22.21
C GLU A 43 -0.42 3.87 22.55
N ARG A 44 0.48 3.17 23.22
CA ARG A 44 1.87 3.64 23.44
C ARG A 44 2.62 3.85 22.12
N ALA A 45 2.36 3.02 21.13
CA ALA A 45 2.91 3.19 19.79
C ALA A 45 2.27 4.36 19.02
N GLY A 46 1.18 4.92 19.51
CA GLY A 46 0.53 6.09 18.92
C GLY A 46 -0.50 5.74 17.86
N ILE A 47 -1.15 4.57 17.94
CA ILE A 47 -2.20 4.15 16.99
C ILE A 47 -3.28 5.23 16.81
N ASN A 48 -3.62 5.94 17.89
CA ASN A 48 -4.67 6.96 17.88
C ASN A 48 -4.37 8.16 16.94
N GLN A 49 -3.11 8.37 16.57
CA GLN A 49 -2.66 9.50 15.76
C GLN A 49 -1.95 9.04 14.47
N ALA A 50 -1.68 7.74 14.34
CA ALA A 50 -0.98 7.22 13.19
C ALA A 50 -1.83 7.38 11.92
N PRO A 51 -1.33 7.99 10.84
CA PRO A 51 -2.05 8.06 9.56
C PRO A 51 -2.05 6.72 8.85
N ALA A 52 -1.06 5.86 9.14
CA ALA A 52 -0.93 4.54 8.54
C ALA A 52 -0.43 3.50 9.54
N VAL A 53 -0.85 2.25 9.36
CA VAL A 53 -0.40 1.08 10.09
C VAL A 53 0.17 0.07 9.12
N LEU A 54 1.41 -0.38 9.38
CA LEU A 54 2.09 -1.37 8.57
C LEU A 54 2.24 -2.68 9.34
N ILE A 55 1.56 -3.73 8.90
CA ILE A 55 1.54 -5.04 9.55
C ILE A 55 2.43 -6.00 8.74
N THR A 56 3.53 -6.45 9.33
CA THR A 56 4.57 -7.24 8.64
C THR A 56 5.01 -8.48 9.40
N SER A 57 4.12 -9.07 10.19
CA SER A 57 4.41 -10.33 10.87
C SER A 57 4.64 -11.46 9.87
N HIS A 58 5.25 -12.55 10.31
CA HIS A 58 5.49 -13.73 9.48
C HIS A 58 4.32 -14.72 9.52
N ASP A 59 3.29 -14.43 10.28
CA ASP A 59 2.11 -15.25 10.47
C ASP A 59 0.88 -14.52 9.93
N ASP A 60 0.23 -15.13 8.93
CA ASP A 60 -0.93 -14.53 8.26
C ASP A 60 -2.15 -14.43 9.17
N GLU A 61 -2.33 -15.39 10.09
CA GLU A 61 -3.45 -15.37 11.04
C GLU A 61 -3.33 -14.16 11.97
N SER A 62 -2.12 -13.92 12.48
CA SER A 62 -1.80 -12.71 13.24
C SER A 62 -2.00 -11.44 12.41
N ASN A 63 -1.63 -11.45 11.12
CA ASN A 63 -1.81 -10.31 10.23
C ASN A 63 -3.30 -10.00 10.03
N ILE A 64 -4.14 -11.02 9.81
CA ILE A 64 -5.59 -10.87 9.70
C ILE A 64 -6.18 -10.31 11.00
N TYR A 65 -5.82 -10.90 12.14
CA TYR A 65 -6.28 -10.44 13.44
C TYR A 65 -5.92 -8.97 13.70
N LEU A 66 -4.64 -8.62 13.51
CA LEU A 66 -4.15 -7.26 13.72
C LEU A 66 -4.80 -6.26 12.75
N THR A 67 -5.08 -6.68 11.51
CA THR A 67 -5.79 -5.86 10.53
C THR A 67 -7.19 -5.51 11.01
N ILE A 68 -7.97 -6.52 11.43
CA ILE A 68 -9.32 -6.32 11.99
C ILE A 68 -9.23 -5.40 13.22
N TYR A 69 -8.28 -5.67 14.11
CA TYR A 69 -8.16 -4.95 15.35
C TYR A 69 -7.76 -3.48 15.15
N CYS A 70 -6.76 -3.23 14.30
CA CYS A 70 -6.34 -1.87 13.96
C CYS A 70 -7.46 -1.10 13.22
N ARG A 71 -8.18 -1.75 12.29
CA ARG A 71 -9.30 -1.13 11.60
C ARG A 71 -10.43 -0.74 12.57
N LYS A 72 -10.70 -1.59 13.57
CA LYS A 72 -11.70 -1.29 14.60
C LYS A 72 -11.27 -0.11 15.48
N LEU A 73 -9.99 0.00 15.81
CA LEU A 73 -9.46 1.12 16.62
C LEU A 73 -9.35 2.41 15.81
N ARG A 74 -9.04 2.30 14.52
CA ARG A 74 -8.81 3.42 13.61
C ARG A 74 -9.48 3.16 12.26
N PRO A 75 -10.77 3.50 12.14
CA PRO A 75 -11.52 3.30 10.90
C PRO A 75 -10.96 4.07 9.69
N ASP A 76 -10.29 5.17 9.95
CA ASP A 76 -9.74 6.13 8.97
C ASP A 76 -8.25 5.94 8.64
N ALA A 77 -7.51 5.15 9.42
CA ALA A 77 -6.09 4.92 9.16
C ALA A 77 -5.88 4.03 7.95
N GLN A 78 -4.85 4.32 7.16
CA GLN A 78 -4.42 3.44 6.09
C GLN A 78 -3.77 2.19 6.67
N ILE A 79 -4.26 1.01 6.31
CA ILE A 79 -3.71 -0.26 6.78
C ILE A 79 -3.05 -0.99 5.61
N ILE A 80 -1.75 -1.19 5.74
CA ILE A 80 -0.93 -1.94 4.80
C ILE A 80 -0.49 -3.22 5.50
N THR A 81 -0.79 -4.36 4.93
CA THR A 81 -0.45 -5.65 5.52
C THR A 81 0.29 -6.55 4.55
N ARG A 82 1.01 -7.53 5.09
CA ARG A 82 1.69 -8.55 4.32
C ARG A 82 0.87 -9.83 4.33
N ALA A 83 0.76 -10.49 3.16
CA ALA A 83 0.33 -11.87 3.03
C ALA A 83 1.54 -12.74 2.73
N PHE A 84 1.74 -13.81 3.50
CA PHE A 84 2.74 -14.82 3.22
C PHE A 84 2.21 -15.83 2.19
N LEU A 85 0.95 -16.25 2.35
CA LEU A 85 0.26 -17.15 1.43
C LEU A 85 -0.73 -16.35 0.57
N HIS A 86 -0.71 -16.58 -0.74
CA HIS A 86 -1.61 -15.91 -1.69
C HIS A 86 -3.09 -16.06 -1.31
N ARG A 87 -3.52 -17.24 -0.85
CA ARG A 87 -4.90 -17.47 -0.40
C ARG A 87 -5.39 -16.54 0.70
N ASN A 88 -4.49 -15.86 1.41
CA ASN A 88 -4.81 -14.95 2.51
C ASN A 88 -4.92 -13.48 2.06
N VAL A 89 -4.67 -13.17 0.79
CA VAL A 89 -4.79 -11.81 0.24
C VAL A 89 -6.23 -11.30 0.37
N GLU A 90 -7.20 -12.06 -0.14
CA GLU A 90 -8.60 -11.68 -0.06
C GLU A 90 -9.15 -11.63 1.38
N PRO A 91 -8.87 -12.61 2.27
CA PRO A 91 -9.18 -12.48 3.69
C PRO A 91 -8.63 -11.22 4.35
N LEU A 92 -7.42 -10.79 4.01
CA LEU A 92 -6.82 -9.56 4.55
C LEU A 92 -7.53 -8.29 4.04
N HIS A 93 -7.94 -8.25 2.78
CA HIS A 93 -8.79 -7.16 2.28
C HIS A 93 -10.14 -7.12 2.98
N ARG A 94 -10.80 -8.26 3.17
CA ARG A 94 -12.06 -8.36 3.94
C ARG A 94 -11.88 -7.98 5.40
N ALA A 95 -10.70 -8.22 5.97
CA ALA A 95 -10.34 -7.78 7.32
C ALA A 95 -10.20 -6.25 7.44
N GLY A 96 -10.12 -5.53 6.32
CA GLY A 96 -10.04 -4.08 6.26
C GLY A 96 -8.65 -3.54 5.90
N ALA A 97 -7.77 -4.34 5.30
CA ALA A 97 -6.54 -3.84 4.72
C ALA A 97 -6.81 -3.03 3.46
N ASP A 98 -6.22 -1.85 3.36
CA ASP A 98 -6.27 -1.03 2.16
C ASP A 98 -5.30 -1.56 1.10
N PHE A 99 -4.14 -2.07 1.55
CA PHE A 99 -3.15 -2.70 0.68
C PHE A 99 -2.64 -4.00 1.29
N VAL A 100 -2.55 -5.03 0.46
CA VAL A 100 -1.97 -6.32 0.83
C VAL A 100 -0.75 -6.60 -0.05
N MET A 101 0.40 -6.78 0.58
CA MET A 101 1.65 -7.13 -0.09
C MET A 101 1.82 -8.65 -0.04
N SER A 102 1.60 -9.33 -1.17
CA SER A 102 1.89 -10.76 -1.32
C SER A 102 3.32 -10.94 -1.82
N GLN A 103 4.10 -11.81 -1.15
CA GLN A 103 5.48 -12.06 -1.51
C GLN A 103 5.61 -12.73 -2.88
N ASP A 104 4.72 -13.66 -3.19
CA ASP A 104 4.69 -14.39 -4.46
C ASP A 104 4.42 -13.44 -5.64
N HIS A 105 3.48 -12.52 -5.48
CA HIS A 105 3.12 -11.55 -6.52
C HIS A 105 4.17 -10.47 -6.71
N MET A 106 4.85 -10.04 -5.66
CA MET A 106 5.94 -9.06 -5.79
C MET A 106 7.06 -9.59 -6.68
N GLY A 107 7.42 -10.86 -6.53
CA GLY A 107 8.40 -11.52 -7.40
C GLY A 107 7.94 -11.62 -8.85
N ALA A 108 6.74 -12.10 -9.07
CA ALA A 108 6.14 -12.24 -10.39
C ALA A 108 5.98 -10.88 -11.08
N ASN A 109 5.48 -9.86 -10.38
CA ASN A 109 5.33 -8.51 -10.90
C ASN A 109 6.69 -7.88 -11.26
N THR A 110 7.72 -8.11 -10.44
CA THR A 110 9.07 -7.64 -10.72
C THR A 110 9.60 -8.28 -12.01
N ILE A 111 9.46 -9.59 -12.18
CA ILE A 111 9.86 -10.31 -13.39
C ILE A 111 9.07 -9.78 -14.59
N PHE A 112 7.78 -9.66 -14.46
CA PHE A 112 6.91 -9.14 -15.52
C PHE A 112 7.32 -7.72 -15.94
N ASN A 113 7.55 -6.82 -14.97
CA ASN A 113 7.98 -5.45 -15.23
C ASN A 113 9.37 -5.38 -15.89
N LEU A 114 10.29 -6.31 -15.55
CA LEU A 114 11.61 -6.39 -16.17
C LEU A 114 11.56 -6.94 -17.61
N LEU A 115 10.66 -7.89 -17.88
CA LEU A 115 10.48 -8.47 -19.22
C LEU A 115 9.72 -7.53 -20.15
N ASN A 116 8.69 -6.86 -19.66
CA ASN A 116 7.95 -5.86 -20.40
C ASN A 116 8.63 -4.50 -20.26
N ARG A 117 9.57 -4.20 -21.15
CA ARG A 117 10.28 -2.91 -21.22
C ARG A 117 9.39 -1.68 -21.45
N ALA A 118 8.09 -1.84 -21.53
CA ALA A 118 7.16 -0.79 -21.88
C ALA A 118 5.99 -0.73 -20.90
N GLU A 119 5.69 0.42 -20.43
CA GLU A 119 4.37 1.03 -20.25
C GLU A 119 3.45 0.50 -19.14
N ILE A 120 3.56 -0.73 -18.65
CA ILE A 120 2.72 -1.25 -17.56
C ILE A 120 3.59 -1.53 -16.34
N LEU A 121 3.33 -0.86 -15.24
CA LEU A 121 3.99 -1.04 -13.96
C LEU A 121 2.97 -1.67 -13.00
N MET A 122 3.05 -2.99 -12.82
CA MET A 122 2.28 -3.67 -11.80
C MET A 122 2.88 -3.33 -10.43
N ILE A 123 2.15 -2.60 -9.61
CA ILE A 123 2.61 -2.19 -8.27
C ILE A 123 2.10 -3.18 -7.22
N THR A 124 0.85 -3.57 -7.31
CA THR A 124 0.20 -4.52 -6.40
C THR A 124 -1.01 -5.16 -7.10
N GLU A 125 -1.60 -6.19 -6.52
CA GLU A 125 -2.83 -6.78 -7.06
C GLU A 125 -3.92 -5.72 -7.22
N GLY A 126 -4.48 -5.66 -8.43
CA GLY A 126 -5.55 -4.72 -8.77
C GLY A 126 -5.10 -3.28 -9.00
N LEU A 127 -3.79 -2.99 -8.97
CA LEU A 127 -3.27 -1.67 -9.27
C LEU A 127 -2.21 -1.72 -10.36
N ASP A 128 -2.65 -1.51 -11.58
CA ASP A 128 -1.79 -1.39 -12.75
C ASP A 128 -1.66 0.07 -13.15
N ILE A 129 -0.42 0.53 -13.32
CA ILE A 129 -0.13 1.84 -13.89
C ILE A 129 0.44 1.62 -15.28
N PHE A 130 -0.16 2.21 -16.27
CA PHE A 130 0.34 2.16 -17.64
C PHE A 130 0.39 3.55 -18.27
N SER A 131 1.31 3.70 -19.21
CA SER A 131 1.44 4.92 -20.01
C SER A 131 0.76 4.71 -21.35
N GLN A 132 -0.14 5.61 -21.70
CA GLN A 132 -0.86 5.58 -22.98
C GLN A 132 -0.74 6.92 -23.67
N LYS A 133 -0.42 6.90 -24.97
CA LYS A 133 -0.48 8.12 -25.79
C LYS A 133 -1.92 8.64 -25.85
N THR A 134 -2.08 9.95 -25.68
CA THR A 134 -3.41 10.56 -25.74
C THR A 134 -4.11 10.21 -27.06
N PRO A 135 -5.25 9.54 -27.01
CA PRO A 135 -6.05 9.25 -28.21
C PRO A 135 -6.44 10.55 -28.91
N LYS A 136 -6.49 10.54 -30.25
CA LYS A 136 -6.87 11.72 -31.04
C LYS A 136 -8.22 12.31 -30.64
N SER A 137 -9.14 11.45 -30.20
CA SER A 137 -10.49 11.84 -29.74
C SER A 137 -10.51 12.66 -28.44
N LEU A 138 -9.42 12.66 -27.69
CA LEU A 138 -9.31 13.40 -26.41
C LEU A 138 -8.45 14.67 -26.52
N ILE A 139 -7.86 14.92 -27.70
CA ILE A 139 -7.05 16.10 -27.90
C ILE A 139 -7.94 17.34 -27.91
N GLY A 140 -7.67 18.28 -27.01
CA GLY A 140 -8.45 19.52 -26.86
C GLY A 140 -9.64 19.42 -25.89
N GLU A 141 -9.98 18.22 -25.41
CA GLU A 141 -11.00 18.05 -24.38
C GLU A 141 -10.45 18.35 -22.99
N LYS A 142 -11.29 18.91 -22.13
CA LYS A 142 -10.95 19.03 -20.69
C LYS A 142 -11.11 17.67 -20.03
N LEU A 143 -10.15 17.31 -19.16
CA LEU A 143 -10.16 16.03 -18.45
C LEU A 143 -11.49 15.72 -17.75
N ARG A 144 -12.10 16.72 -17.11
CA ARG A 144 -13.39 16.55 -16.42
C ARG A 144 -14.54 16.16 -17.35
N ASP A 145 -14.44 16.55 -18.63
CA ASP A 145 -15.49 16.36 -19.63
C ASP A 145 -15.30 15.05 -20.42
N SER A 146 -14.09 14.48 -20.37
CA SER A 146 -13.68 13.27 -21.11
C SER A 146 -14.36 11.99 -20.68
N LYS A 147 -14.85 11.92 -19.44
CA LYS A 147 -15.53 10.75 -18.84
C LYS A 147 -14.70 9.45 -18.92
N ILE A 148 -13.36 9.57 -18.92
CA ILE A 148 -12.45 8.43 -19.05
C ILE A 148 -12.77 7.37 -18.00
N ARG A 149 -12.93 7.77 -16.74
CA ARG A 149 -13.24 6.84 -15.65
C ARG A 149 -14.53 6.07 -15.87
N GLU A 150 -15.58 6.75 -16.33
CA GLU A 150 -16.88 6.11 -16.62
C GLU A 150 -16.79 5.12 -17.78
N LYS A 151 -15.98 5.45 -18.81
CA LYS A 151 -15.87 4.64 -20.04
C LYS A 151 -14.89 3.47 -19.91
N THR A 152 -13.85 3.58 -19.08
CA THR A 152 -12.72 2.64 -19.06
C THR A 152 -12.45 2.02 -17.69
N GLY A 153 -13.06 2.51 -16.62
CA GLY A 153 -12.71 2.16 -15.25
C GLY A 153 -11.37 2.72 -14.78
N CYS A 154 -10.63 3.42 -15.67
CA CYS A 154 -9.29 3.91 -15.39
C CYS A 154 -9.30 5.35 -14.91
N SER A 155 -8.44 5.66 -13.93
CA SER A 155 -8.21 7.04 -13.47
C SER A 155 -6.88 7.56 -13.98
N ILE A 156 -6.82 8.82 -14.36
CA ILE A 156 -5.58 9.45 -14.83
C ILE A 156 -4.75 9.87 -13.63
N VAL A 157 -3.53 9.34 -13.53
CA VAL A 157 -2.58 9.63 -12.45
C VAL A 157 -1.72 10.83 -12.80
N ALA A 158 -1.27 10.92 -14.05
CA ALA A 158 -0.42 12.00 -14.51
C ALA A 158 -0.56 12.22 -16.01
N ILE A 159 -0.29 13.43 -16.47
CA ILE A 159 -0.17 13.77 -17.90
C ILE A 159 1.22 14.36 -18.13
N LYS A 160 1.96 13.79 -19.08
CA LYS A 160 3.24 14.31 -19.53
C LYS A 160 3.04 15.12 -20.80
N GLY A 161 3.26 16.42 -20.74
CA GLY A 161 3.34 17.29 -21.92
C GLY A 161 4.79 17.46 -22.38
N ASN A 162 4.99 17.99 -23.60
CA ASN A 162 6.31 18.33 -24.10
C ASN A 162 6.94 19.45 -23.21
N GLY A 163 7.71 19.03 -22.21
CA GLY A 163 8.52 19.92 -21.35
C GLY A 163 8.01 20.19 -19.94
N THR A 164 6.82 19.76 -19.55
CA THR A 164 6.32 19.99 -18.20
C THR A 164 5.57 18.78 -17.67
N THR A 165 5.98 18.29 -16.50
CA THR A 165 5.27 17.19 -15.81
C THR A 165 4.28 17.80 -14.82
N TRP A 166 3.01 17.60 -15.03
CA TRP A 166 1.97 17.93 -14.04
C TRP A 166 1.62 16.67 -13.29
N SER A 167 1.93 16.61 -12.02
CA SER A 167 1.53 15.49 -11.18
C SER A 167 0.16 15.77 -10.56
N CYS A 168 -0.82 14.97 -10.95
CA CYS A 168 -2.04 14.82 -10.19
C CYS A 168 -2.06 13.39 -9.67
N GLN A 169 -1.99 13.19 -8.35
CA GLN A 169 -2.08 11.85 -7.76
C GLN A 169 -3.54 11.40 -7.82
N ALA A 170 -3.80 10.41 -8.63
CA ALA A 170 -5.04 9.65 -8.58
C ALA A 170 -4.70 8.16 -8.57
N PHE A 171 -5.23 7.45 -7.61
CA PHE A 171 -5.07 5.99 -7.48
C PHE A 171 -6.20 5.30 -8.22
N LEU A 172 -5.87 4.26 -8.98
CA LEU A 172 -6.86 3.36 -9.57
C LEU A 172 -7.26 2.32 -8.54
N LEU A 173 -8.48 2.43 -8.07
CA LEU A 173 -9.18 1.30 -7.48
C LEU A 173 -10.01 0.67 -8.60
N ASN A 174 -9.63 -0.51 -9.06
CA ASN A 174 -10.55 -1.36 -9.80
C ASN A 174 -11.67 -1.74 -8.83
N GLY A 175 -12.86 -1.15 -9.05
CA GLY A 175 -14.04 -1.53 -8.30
C GLY A 175 -14.35 -3.01 -8.57
N MET A 176 -14.29 -3.82 -7.55
CA MET A 176 -15.02 -5.08 -7.54
C MET A 176 -16.52 -4.71 -7.56
N THR A 177 -17.20 -5.07 -8.64
CA THR A 177 -18.64 -5.31 -8.67
C THR A 177 -18.94 -6.62 -7.97
#